data_fe268861f339a41036b68c0652a1081f
#
_entry.id   fe268861f339a41036b68c0652a1081f
#
_cell.length_a   1.000
_cell.length_b   1.000
_cell.length_c   1.000
_cell.angle_alpha   90.00
_cell.angle_beta   90.00
_cell.angle_gamma   90.00
#
_symmetry.space_group_name_H-M   'P 1'
#
loop_
_entity.id
_entity.type
_entity.pdbx_description
1 polymer ?
#
loop_
_entity_poly.entity_id
_entity_poly.type
_entity_poly.pdbx_seq_one_letter_code
_entity_poly.pdbx_strand_id
1 'polypeptide(L)'
;MKKQAWRFVSASLLFVFAGCSSPAQATATDLPTAQVFQATPTATISTDSSTSPSRTEIETYVVVEGDTISNIAKVFNLQPETVLWANYDLLLDDPDFLLTGLELIILPVDGVYHQAGGTDSVQSLAAFFAADAQEIIDWAENGIDSNNPVIFLGQWVMVPGGQRALRRRFMPNLPGYAMTVDPAEYGTGACPENVTVEISGNGEYAWPVDDLIVRGDGYWSAHPGLDLAVEIGSDVRAADDGMVVFSGWSNLGYGNTIMLDHGNGDFTLYGGLSSVMVTCGSFVEQGDAIATGGMTGHPAEPFVHFELRRGEDFLDPMTELPN
;
A
#
# COMPACT_ATOMS: atom_id res chain seq x y z
N MET A 1 -37.87 -50.32 -9.82
CA MET A 1 -39.35 -50.19 -9.94
C MET A 1 -39.79 -48.97 -9.22
N LYS A 2 -40.70 -48.19 -9.83
CA LYS A 2 -41.34 -46.93 -9.45
C LYS A 2 -40.57 -45.66 -9.82
N LYS A 3 -40.90 -45.17 -11.02
CA LYS A 3 -40.68 -43.80 -11.53
C LYS A 3 -41.70 -42.87 -10.87
N GLN A 4 -41.29 -41.75 -10.35
CA GLN A 4 -42.20 -40.65 -9.96
C GLN A 4 -41.96 -39.46 -10.91
N ALA A 5 -42.99 -39.15 -11.67
CA ALA A 5 -43.06 -38.02 -12.58
C ALA A 5 -43.51 -36.77 -11.82
N TRP A 6 -42.81 -35.67 -11.99
CA TRP A 6 -43.22 -34.35 -11.52
C TRP A 6 -43.85 -33.58 -12.69
N ARG A 7 -45.09 -33.15 -12.45
CA ARG A 7 -45.89 -32.34 -13.35
C ARG A 7 -45.48 -30.85 -13.25
N PHE A 8 -45.21 -30.27 -14.42
CA PHE A 8 -45.12 -28.81 -14.57
C PHE A 8 -46.53 -28.21 -14.57
N VAL A 9 -46.77 -27.21 -13.73
CA VAL A 9 -47.96 -26.35 -13.75
C VAL A 9 -47.53 -25.03 -14.39
N SER A 10 -48.05 -24.75 -15.59
CA SER A 10 -47.94 -23.48 -16.28
C SER A 10 -48.97 -22.51 -15.72
N ALA A 11 -48.53 -21.39 -15.18
CA ALA A 11 -49.38 -20.25 -14.84
C ALA A 11 -49.23 -19.18 -15.94
N SER A 12 -50.26 -19.00 -16.74
CA SER A 12 -50.39 -17.91 -17.73
C SER A 12 -50.81 -16.64 -17.02
N LEU A 13 -49.98 -15.56 -17.06
CA LEU A 13 -50.34 -14.22 -16.62
C LEU A 13 -50.81 -13.42 -17.84
N LEU A 14 -52.10 -13.01 -17.82
CA LEU A 14 -52.66 -12.04 -18.75
C LEU A 14 -52.14 -10.65 -18.45
N PHE A 15 -51.54 -9.97 -19.44
CA PHE A 15 -51.28 -8.55 -19.41
C PHE A 15 -52.48 -7.78 -19.96
N VAL A 16 -53.06 -6.93 -19.13
CA VAL A 16 -54.07 -5.95 -19.51
C VAL A 16 -53.34 -4.65 -19.86
N PHE A 17 -53.46 -4.17 -21.10
CA PHE A 17 -53.02 -2.89 -21.54
C PHE A 17 -54.05 -1.81 -21.10
N ALA A 18 -53.62 -0.83 -20.32
CA ALA A 18 -54.39 0.37 -20.02
C ALA A 18 -53.64 1.60 -20.52
N GLY A 19 -54.35 2.37 -21.24
CA GLY A 19 -54.25 3.62 -21.93
C GLY A 19 -53.16 4.65 -21.65
N CYS A 20 -52.70 5.22 -22.76
CA CYS A 20 -51.92 6.45 -22.83
C CYS A 20 -52.67 7.64 -22.21
N SER A 21 -52.06 8.36 -21.31
CA SER A 21 -52.36 9.78 -21.03
C SER A 21 -51.07 10.58 -21.06
N SER A 22 -51.07 11.65 -21.86
CA SER A 22 -49.96 12.58 -22.07
C SER A 22 -49.56 13.31 -20.78
N PRO A 23 -48.26 13.55 -20.55
CA PRO A 23 -47.87 14.39 -19.42
C PRO A 23 -48.04 15.87 -19.72
N ALA A 24 -48.65 16.57 -18.77
CA ALA A 24 -48.74 18.02 -18.74
C ALA A 24 -47.33 18.64 -18.58
N GLN A 25 -47.13 19.76 -19.31
CA GLN A 25 -45.93 20.58 -19.17
C GLN A 25 -45.86 21.15 -17.75
N ALA A 26 -44.84 20.76 -17.03
CA ALA A 26 -44.44 21.41 -15.77
C ALA A 26 -43.61 22.65 -16.11
N THR A 27 -44.10 23.79 -15.64
CA THR A 27 -43.40 25.09 -15.64
C THR A 27 -42.15 24.99 -14.77
N ALA A 28 -41.02 25.47 -15.31
CA ALA A 28 -39.76 25.60 -14.60
C ALA A 28 -39.93 26.50 -13.37
N THR A 29 -39.79 25.97 -12.20
CA THR A 29 -39.65 26.70 -10.96
C THR A 29 -38.18 26.93 -10.69
N ASP A 30 -37.81 28.18 -10.47
CA ASP A 30 -36.45 28.61 -10.17
C ASP A 30 -35.79 27.77 -9.07
N LEU A 31 -34.66 27.15 -9.41
CA LEU A 31 -33.74 26.54 -8.44
C LEU A 31 -33.02 27.68 -7.69
N PRO A 32 -32.93 27.63 -6.38
CA PRO A 32 -32.12 28.58 -5.63
C PRO A 32 -30.64 28.41 -5.99
N THR A 33 -30.01 29.50 -6.34
CA THR A 33 -28.58 29.66 -6.62
C THR A 33 -27.79 29.11 -5.46
N ALA A 34 -26.99 28.06 -5.73
CA ALA A 34 -26.06 27.53 -4.77
C ALA A 34 -25.03 28.61 -4.40
N GLN A 35 -25.04 29.03 -3.15
CA GLN A 35 -23.98 29.88 -2.62
C GLN A 35 -22.70 29.04 -2.55
N VAL A 36 -21.74 29.43 -3.38
CA VAL A 36 -20.36 28.95 -3.28
C VAL A 36 -19.79 29.45 -1.97
N PHE A 37 -19.68 28.61 -0.98
CA PHE A 37 -18.85 28.89 0.19
C PHE A 37 -17.38 28.85 -0.26
N GLN A 38 -16.81 30.03 -0.48
CA GLN A 38 -15.36 30.19 -0.55
C GLN A 38 -14.80 29.94 0.84
N ALA A 39 -14.31 28.74 1.08
CA ALA A 39 -13.39 28.49 2.18
C ALA A 39 -12.06 29.16 1.82
N THR A 40 -11.73 30.21 2.52
CA THR A 40 -10.41 30.84 2.47
C THR A 40 -9.52 30.11 3.48
N PRO A 41 -8.54 29.31 3.07
CA PRO A 41 -7.50 28.90 3.97
C PRO A 41 -6.44 29.99 3.96
N THR A 42 -6.52 30.93 4.90
CA THR A 42 -5.39 31.79 5.20
C THR A 42 -4.49 31.05 6.17
N ALA A 43 -3.72 30.10 5.67
CA ALA A 43 -2.53 29.64 6.35
C ALA A 43 -1.40 30.58 5.94
N THR A 44 -1.10 31.55 6.81
CA THR A 44 0.10 32.38 6.70
C THR A 44 1.28 31.46 7.02
N ILE A 45 2.00 30.99 5.99
CA ILE A 45 3.29 30.35 6.16
C ILE A 45 4.26 31.44 6.56
N SER A 46 4.51 31.54 7.86
CA SER A 46 5.65 32.30 8.38
C SER A 46 6.90 31.47 8.14
N THR A 47 7.69 31.87 7.15
CA THR A 47 9.06 31.39 6.97
C THR A 47 9.92 32.00 8.07
N ASP A 48 9.89 31.42 9.25
CA ASP A 48 10.85 31.74 10.31
C ASP A 48 11.66 30.47 10.60
N SER A 49 12.90 30.47 10.13
CA SER A 49 13.90 29.45 10.45
C SER A 49 14.31 29.62 11.90
N SER A 50 13.55 29.05 12.82
CA SER A 50 13.97 28.87 14.19
C SER A 50 13.17 27.77 14.87
N THR A 51 13.86 26.67 15.17
CA THR A 51 13.49 25.63 16.16
C THR A 51 11.96 25.44 16.30
N SER A 52 11.42 24.46 15.57
CA SER A 52 10.10 23.93 15.89
C SER A 52 10.04 23.68 17.39
N PRO A 53 9.01 24.11 18.12
CA PRO A 53 8.85 23.74 19.51
C PRO A 53 8.89 22.21 19.57
N SER A 54 9.76 21.66 20.42
CA SER A 54 9.80 20.20 20.60
C SER A 54 8.43 19.81 21.12
N ARG A 55 7.66 19.06 20.30
CA ARG A 55 6.41 18.45 20.77
C ARG A 55 6.77 17.53 21.92
N THR A 56 5.94 17.50 22.93
CA THR A 56 6.12 16.64 24.11
C THR A 56 4.96 15.64 24.23
N GLU A 57 3.84 15.91 23.58
CA GLU A 57 2.63 15.12 23.68
C GLU A 57 2.34 14.34 22.39
N ILE A 58 1.70 13.19 22.54
CA ILE A 58 1.16 12.40 21.42
C ILE A 58 -0.08 13.12 20.90
N GLU A 59 -0.15 13.27 19.58
CA GLU A 59 -1.25 13.93 18.88
C GLU A 59 -2.04 12.91 18.05
N THR A 60 -3.26 13.26 17.66
CA THR A 60 -4.05 12.51 16.68
C THR A 60 -4.16 13.34 15.40
N TYR A 61 -3.91 12.70 14.26
CA TYR A 61 -4.05 13.28 12.93
C TYR A 61 -5.13 12.55 12.14
N VAL A 62 -6.08 13.30 11.54
CA VAL A 62 -7.10 12.72 10.66
C VAL A 62 -6.62 12.81 9.23
N VAL A 63 -6.46 11.67 8.58
CA VAL A 63 -5.99 11.57 7.19
C VAL A 63 -6.96 12.28 6.24
N VAL A 64 -6.43 13.12 5.37
CA VAL A 64 -7.19 13.81 4.31
C VAL A 64 -6.83 13.28 2.93
N GLU A 65 -7.65 13.59 1.93
CA GLU A 65 -7.40 13.19 0.54
C GLU A 65 -6.06 13.73 0.03
N GLY A 66 -5.24 12.86 -0.55
CA GLY A 66 -3.91 13.18 -1.05
C GLY A 66 -2.77 13.07 -0.03
N ASP A 67 -3.08 12.71 1.23
CA ASP A 67 -2.04 12.40 2.21
C ASP A 67 -1.28 11.14 1.84
N THR A 68 0.00 11.13 2.21
CA THR A 68 0.86 9.95 2.22
C THR A 68 1.58 9.84 3.57
N ILE A 69 2.03 8.66 3.93
CA ILE A 69 2.80 8.45 5.18
C ILE A 69 4.03 9.34 5.20
N SER A 70 4.76 9.42 4.08
CA SER A 70 5.96 10.27 3.96
C SER A 70 5.64 11.76 4.11
N ASN A 71 4.54 12.24 3.53
CA ASN A 71 4.14 13.64 3.66
C ASN A 71 3.67 13.99 5.07
N ILE A 72 2.87 13.11 5.70
CA ILE A 72 2.45 13.27 7.10
C ILE A 72 3.69 13.31 8.00
N ALA A 73 4.60 12.34 7.86
CA ALA A 73 5.84 12.31 8.64
C ALA A 73 6.64 13.62 8.49
N LYS A 74 6.78 14.12 7.26
CA LYS A 74 7.46 15.39 6.98
C LYS A 74 6.78 16.58 7.65
N VAL A 75 5.45 16.67 7.64
CA VAL A 75 4.69 17.75 8.32
C VAL A 75 5.01 17.77 9.82
N PHE A 76 5.14 16.59 10.42
CA PHE A 76 5.41 16.44 11.84
C PHE A 76 6.90 16.32 12.17
N ASN A 77 7.80 16.43 11.20
CA ASN A 77 9.26 16.27 11.35
C ASN A 77 9.62 14.93 11.99
N LEU A 78 9.04 13.85 11.46
CA LEU A 78 9.28 12.46 11.85
C LEU A 78 9.81 11.65 10.66
N GLN A 79 10.40 10.49 10.96
CA GLN A 79 10.65 9.47 9.96
C GLN A 79 9.31 8.79 9.59
N PRO A 80 9.10 8.41 8.32
CA PRO A 80 7.90 7.71 7.89
C PRO A 80 7.65 6.41 8.66
N GLU A 81 8.71 5.68 9.00
CA GLU A 81 8.66 4.47 9.79
C GLU A 81 8.05 4.70 11.17
N THR A 82 8.36 5.83 11.80
CA THR A 82 7.78 6.21 13.11
C THR A 82 6.25 6.29 13.02
N VAL A 83 5.72 6.89 11.95
CA VAL A 83 4.26 6.97 11.73
C VAL A 83 3.66 5.59 11.51
N LEU A 84 4.30 4.73 10.71
CA LEU A 84 3.84 3.34 10.51
C LEU A 84 3.87 2.54 11.81
N TRP A 85 4.98 2.61 12.55
CA TRP A 85 5.16 1.84 13.78
C TRP A 85 4.14 2.22 14.86
N ALA A 86 3.82 3.51 14.98
CA ALA A 86 2.82 4.00 15.94
C ALA A 86 1.40 3.57 15.58
N ASN A 87 1.13 3.27 14.30
CA ASN A 87 -0.19 2.95 13.78
C ASN A 87 -0.27 1.52 13.21
N TYR A 88 0.53 0.59 13.74
CA TYR A 88 0.62 -0.77 13.21
C TYR A 88 -0.74 -1.49 13.13
N ASP A 89 -1.59 -1.33 14.13
CA ASP A 89 -2.90 -2.02 14.17
C ASP A 89 -3.87 -1.55 13.07
N LEU A 90 -3.62 -0.37 12.49
CA LEU A 90 -4.39 0.19 11.39
C LEU A 90 -3.72 -0.09 10.03
N LEU A 91 -2.40 0.06 9.98
CA LEU A 91 -1.63 0.11 8.74
C LEU A 91 -0.85 -1.18 8.45
N LEU A 92 -0.64 -2.06 9.44
CA LEU A 92 0.11 -3.32 9.30
C LEU A 92 1.53 -3.14 8.71
N ASP A 93 2.15 -1.97 8.93
CA ASP A 93 3.40 -1.51 8.31
C ASP A 93 3.32 -1.35 6.77
N ASP A 94 2.12 -1.16 6.26
CA ASP A 94 1.86 -0.97 4.83
C ASP A 94 1.33 0.45 4.59
N PRO A 95 2.07 1.34 3.91
CA PRO A 95 1.63 2.71 3.66
C PRO A 95 0.38 2.78 2.75
N ASP A 96 0.14 1.75 1.93
CA ASP A 96 -0.99 1.70 1.01
C ASP A 96 -2.34 1.47 1.73
N PHE A 97 -2.31 1.11 3.03
CA PHE A 97 -3.51 1.06 3.88
C PHE A 97 -3.98 2.43 4.38
N LEU A 98 -3.31 3.51 4.00
CA LEU A 98 -3.67 4.86 4.40
C LEU A 98 -4.96 5.32 3.70
N LEU A 99 -6.07 5.34 4.44
CA LEU A 99 -7.37 5.74 3.92
C LEU A 99 -7.80 7.09 4.50
N THR A 100 -8.41 7.94 3.69
CA THR A 100 -9.01 9.20 4.13
C THR A 100 -9.99 8.99 5.29
N GLY A 101 -9.84 9.77 6.34
CA GLY A 101 -10.65 9.70 7.56
C GLY A 101 -10.10 8.78 8.64
N LEU A 102 -9.00 8.05 8.42
CA LEU A 102 -8.30 7.34 9.49
C LEU A 102 -7.74 8.34 10.51
N GLU A 103 -7.80 7.98 11.79
CA GLU A 103 -7.18 8.71 12.88
C GLU A 103 -5.85 8.05 13.22
N LEU A 104 -4.75 8.74 12.93
CA LEU A 104 -3.40 8.27 13.21
C LEU A 104 -2.86 8.85 14.50
N ILE A 105 -2.13 8.02 15.25
CA ILE A 105 -1.29 8.45 16.37
C ILE A 105 0.00 9.06 15.80
N ILE A 106 0.30 10.28 16.21
CA ILE A 106 1.52 11.00 15.83
C ILE A 106 2.39 11.17 17.07
N LEU A 107 3.55 10.56 17.05
CA LEU A 107 4.51 10.66 18.16
C LEU A 107 5.18 12.03 18.17
N PRO A 108 5.59 12.52 19.35
CA PRO A 108 6.26 13.81 19.48
C PRO A 108 7.68 13.83 18.90
N VAL A 109 8.36 12.68 18.87
CA VAL A 109 9.70 12.47 18.33
C VAL A 109 9.76 11.11 17.63
N ASP A 110 10.83 10.89 16.86
CA ASP A 110 11.09 9.58 16.28
C ASP A 110 11.24 8.50 17.35
N GLY A 111 10.67 7.33 17.08
CA GLY A 111 10.73 6.21 18.01
C GLY A 111 9.58 5.22 17.88
N VAL A 112 9.38 4.44 18.91
CA VAL A 112 8.34 3.40 18.98
C VAL A 112 7.42 3.66 20.17
N TYR A 113 6.11 3.49 19.98
CA TYR A 113 5.11 3.51 21.04
C TYR A 113 4.67 2.07 21.33
N HIS A 114 5.10 1.53 22.48
CA HIS A 114 4.99 0.11 22.78
C HIS A 114 4.07 -0.13 23.99
N GLN A 115 3.14 -1.09 23.85
CA GLN A 115 2.36 -1.58 24.99
C GLN A 115 3.11 -2.70 25.70
N ALA A 116 3.51 -2.45 26.92
CA ALA A 116 4.39 -3.34 27.66
C ALA A 116 3.73 -4.69 28.00
N GLY A 117 4.47 -5.76 27.72
CA GLY A 117 4.17 -7.13 28.12
C GLY A 117 4.59 -7.42 29.57
N GLY A 118 4.22 -8.59 30.08
CA GLY A 118 4.51 -8.97 31.47
C GLY A 118 5.97 -9.22 31.81
N THR A 119 6.86 -9.31 30.81
CA THR A 119 8.30 -9.53 30.94
C THR A 119 9.15 -8.32 30.58
N ASP A 120 8.50 -7.22 30.19
CA ASP A 120 9.21 -6.04 29.74
C ASP A 120 9.80 -5.23 30.91
N SER A 121 10.99 -4.74 30.67
CA SER A 121 11.72 -3.82 31.51
C SER A 121 12.31 -2.71 30.64
N VAL A 122 12.71 -1.60 31.21
CA VAL A 122 13.39 -0.53 30.46
C VAL A 122 14.57 -1.08 29.67
N GLN A 123 15.40 -1.92 30.29
CA GLN A 123 16.58 -2.50 29.66
C GLN A 123 16.23 -3.46 28.50
N SER A 124 15.15 -4.27 28.67
CA SER A 124 14.72 -5.16 27.59
C SER A 124 14.12 -4.38 26.41
N LEU A 125 13.35 -3.33 26.66
CA LEU A 125 12.82 -2.46 25.60
C LEU A 125 13.92 -1.70 24.88
N ALA A 126 14.87 -1.10 25.63
CA ALA A 126 16.01 -0.42 25.06
C ALA A 126 16.85 -1.36 24.15
N ALA A 127 17.12 -2.58 24.60
CA ALA A 127 17.85 -3.56 23.82
C ALA A 127 17.04 -4.05 22.57
N PHE A 128 15.72 -4.27 22.73
CA PHE A 128 14.88 -4.78 21.65
C PHE A 128 14.66 -3.75 20.54
N PHE A 129 14.50 -2.47 20.92
CA PHE A 129 14.25 -1.37 19.97
C PHE A 129 15.52 -0.59 19.61
N ALA A 130 16.71 -1.04 20.01
CA ALA A 130 17.98 -0.36 19.78
C ALA A 130 17.99 1.10 20.24
N ALA A 131 17.36 1.37 21.39
CA ALA A 131 17.20 2.70 21.99
C ALA A 131 18.07 2.90 23.23
N ASP A 132 18.17 4.14 23.72
CA ASP A 132 18.81 4.46 24.98
C ASP A 132 17.83 4.24 26.15
N ALA A 133 18.25 3.43 27.13
CA ALA A 133 17.46 3.15 28.32
C ALA A 133 17.19 4.41 29.18
N GLN A 134 18.13 5.37 29.21
CA GLN A 134 17.96 6.59 29.97
C GLN A 134 16.95 7.52 29.32
N GLU A 135 16.90 7.60 27.98
CA GLU A 135 15.88 8.40 27.28
C GLU A 135 14.47 7.86 27.51
N ILE A 136 14.30 6.52 27.64
CA ILE A 136 13.02 5.91 28.00
C ILE A 136 12.60 6.32 29.43
N ILE A 137 13.56 6.33 30.39
CA ILE A 137 13.29 6.73 31.78
C ILE A 137 12.97 8.22 31.87
N ASP A 138 13.73 9.05 31.16
CA ASP A 138 13.63 10.52 31.23
C ASP A 138 12.41 11.05 30.47
N TRP A 139 11.75 10.21 29.67
CA TRP A 139 10.51 10.59 28.99
C TRP A 139 9.38 10.74 30.01
N ALA A 140 8.98 11.99 30.27
CA ALA A 140 8.09 12.33 31.39
C ALA A 140 6.75 11.59 31.37
N GLU A 141 6.15 11.42 30.18
CA GLU A 141 4.86 10.77 29.99
C GLU A 141 4.91 9.26 30.26
N ASN A 142 6.09 8.65 30.25
CA ASN A 142 6.24 7.24 30.66
C ASN A 142 6.02 7.05 32.15
N GLY A 143 6.18 8.12 32.97
CA GLY A 143 5.95 8.06 34.42
C GLY A 143 6.85 7.06 35.16
N ILE A 144 8.06 6.81 34.63
CA ILE A 144 9.03 5.85 35.17
C ILE A 144 9.88 6.54 36.25
N ASP A 145 9.89 5.97 37.46
CA ASP A 145 10.76 6.47 38.53
C ASP A 145 12.23 6.13 38.23
N SER A 146 13.08 7.14 38.07
CA SER A 146 14.52 6.95 37.80
C SER A 146 15.28 6.19 38.89
N ASN A 147 14.78 6.19 40.14
CA ASN A 147 15.39 5.44 41.24
C ASN A 147 14.95 3.97 41.29
N ASN A 148 13.79 3.66 40.67
CA ASN A 148 13.26 2.32 40.59
C ASN A 148 12.48 2.17 39.27
N PRO A 149 13.17 1.97 38.14
CA PRO A 149 12.58 2.01 36.80
C PRO A 149 11.77 0.73 36.53
N VAL A 150 10.49 0.77 36.92
CA VAL A 150 9.52 -0.33 36.70
C VAL A 150 8.52 0.06 35.61
N ILE A 151 8.27 -0.86 34.70
CA ILE A 151 7.20 -0.79 33.70
C ILE A 151 6.10 -1.76 34.11
N PHE A 152 4.83 -1.34 33.99
CA PHE A 152 3.69 -2.16 34.34
C PHE A 152 3.10 -2.86 33.11
N LEU A 153 2.57 -4.04 33.29
CA LEU A 153 1.84 -4.78 32.25
C LEU A 153 0.72 -3.91 31.65
N GLY A 154 0.74 -3.78 30.32
CA GLY A 154 -0.25 -2.99 29.59
C GLY A 154 0.02 -1.49 29.56
N GLN A 155 1.06 -1.01 30.23
CA GLN A 155 1.49 0.38 30.15
C GLN A 155 1.97 0.71 28.74
N TRP A 156 1.53 1.83 28.21
CA TRP A 156 2.10 2.37 26.99
C TRP A 156 3.39 3.12 27.31
N VAL A 157 4.44 2.81 26.57
CA VAL A 157 5.79 3.34 26.77
C VAL A 157 6.27 3.95 25.47
N MET A 158 6.61 5.24 25.51
CA MET A 158 7.37 5.89 24.46
C MET A 158 8.83 5.47 24.56
N VAL A 159 9.37 4.99 23.45
CA VAL A 159 10.78 4.59 23.31
C VAL A 159 11.43 5.56 22.32
N PRO A 160 11.95 6.71 22.78
CA PRO A 160 12.58 7.71 21.92
C PRO A 160 13.76 7.12 21.16
N GLY A 161 13.90 7.47 19.87
CA GLY A 161 14.96 6.93 18.99
C GLY A 161 14.86 5.43 18.73
N GLY A 162 13.88 4.75 19.31
CA GLY A 162 13.67 3.31 19.14
C GLY A 162 13.34 2.96 17.70
N GLN A 163 13.80 1.80 17.26
CA GLN A 163 13.58 1.26 15.91
C GLN A 163 13.11 -0.19 15.99
N ARG A 164 12.34 -0.61 15.00
CA ARG A 164 11.99 -2.02 14.80
C ARG A 164 11.95 -2.36 13.31
N ALA A 165 12.16 -3.64 13.01
CA ALA A 165 11.94 -4.12 11.66
C ALA A 165 10.45 -3.97 11.28
N LEU A 166 10.20 -3.69 10.01
CA LEU A 166 8.87 -3.76 9.44
C LEU A 166 8.36 -5.20 9.50
N ARG A 167 7.07 -5.36 9.79
CA ARG A 167 6.41 -6.67 9.85
C ARG A 167 5.73 -7.04 8.53
N ARG A 168 5.60 -6.06 7.61
CA ARG A 168 5.14 -6.31 6.24
C ARG A 168 6.05 -7.33 5.58
N ARG A 169 5.44 -8.26 4.86
CA ARG A 169 6.16 -9.26 4.06
C ARG A 169 6.10 -8.84 2.60
N PHE A 170 7.25 -8.80 1.97
CA PHE A 170 7.36 -8.54 0.54
C PHE A 170 7.41 -9.87 -0.24
N MET A 171 6.96 -9.81 -1.50
CA MET A 171 7.14 -10.92 -2.42
C MET A 171 8.65 -11.19 -2.58
N PRO A 172 9.15 -12.41 -2.35
CA PRO A 172 10.56 -12.71 -2.63
C PRO A 172 10.81 -12.66 -4.14
N ASN A 173 12.04 -12.46 -4.54
CA ASN A 173 12.42 -12.69 -5.93
C ASN A 173 12.26 -14.18 -6.25
N LEU A 174 11.65 -14.46 -7.40
CA LEU A 174 11.33 -15.81 -7.84
C LEU A 174 12.17 -16.14 -9.08
N PRO A 175 13.47 -16.49 -8.93
CA PRO A 175 14.26 -16.89 -10.08
C PRO A 175 13.66 -18.16 -10.68
N GLY A 176 13.37 -18.11 -11.97
CA GLY A 176 12.59 -19.13 -12.67
C GLY A 176 13.12 -20.56 -12.57
N TYR A 177 14.41 -20.75 -12.24
CA TYR A 177 15.03 -22.07 -12.11
C TYR A 177 15.04 -22.63 -10.68
N ALA A 178 14.60 -21.87 -9.67
CA ALA A 178 14.94 -22.23 -8.27
C ALA A 178 13.77 -22.38 -7.31
N MET A 179 12.59 -21.82 -7.57
CA MET A 179 11.56 -21.78 -6.54
C MET A 179 10.14 -21.98 -7.09
N THR A 180 9.50 -23.06 -6.64
CA THR A 180 8.04 -23.09 -6.56
C THR A 180 7.64 -22.42 -5.24
N VAL A 181 6.79 -21.41 -5.28
CA VAL A 181 6.21 -20.81 -4.08
C VAL A 181 4.86 -21.46 -3.76
N ASP A 182 4.58 -21.62 -2.47
CA ASP A 182 3.31 -22.19 -2.03
C ASP A 182 2.16 -21.21 -2.32
N PRO A 183 1.18 -21.58 -3.17
CA PRO A 183 0.02 -20.74 -3.42
C PRO A 183 -0.80 -20.42 -2.17
N ALA A 184 -0.75 -21.26 -1.13
CA ALA A 184 -1.41 -21.00 0.14
C ALA A 184 -0.77 -19.80 0.88
N GLU A 185 0.52 -19.59 0.68
CA GLU A 185 1.28 -18.52 1.31
C GLU A 185 1.29 -17.24 0.43
N TYR A 186 1.61 -17.39 -0.84
CA TYR A 186 1.86 -16.25 -1.74
C TYR A 186 0.66 -15.87 -2.61
N GLY A 187 -0.35 -16.73 -2.73
CA GLY A 187 -1.54 -16.51 -3.53
C GLY A 187 -1.61 -17.35 -4.81
N THR A 188 -2.76 -17.28 -5.48
CA THR A 188 -3.04 -18.11 -6.67
C THR A 188 -2.24 -17.70 -7.91
N GLY A 189 -1.53 -16.57 -7.86
CA GLY A 189 -0.60 -16.15 -8.91
C GLY A 189 0.73 -16.90 -8.88
N ALA A 190 1.01 -17.68 -7.82
CA ALA A 190 2.22 -18.48 -7.72
C ALA A 190 2.29 -19.53 -8.84
N CYS A 191 3.42 -19.57 -9.56
CA CYS A 191 3.61 -20.52 -10.64
C CYS A 191 3.70 -21.95 -10.10
N PRO A 192 2.93 -22.91 -10.66
CA PRO A 192 2.84 -24.27 -10.12
C PRO A 192 4.10 -25.11 -10.40
N GLU A 193 4.90 -24.73 -11.39
CA GLU A 193 6.10 -25.43 -11.82
C GLU A 193 7.27 -24.46 -11.93
N ASN A 194 8.49 -24.98 -11.89
CA ASN A 194 9.67 -24.18 -12.14
C ASN A 194 9.64 -23.65 -13.57
N VAL A 195 9.77 -22.33 -13.71
CA VAL A 195 9.91 -21.67 -15.00
C VAL A 195 11.38 -21.61 -15.36
N THR A 196 11.74 -22.07 -16.56
CA THR A 196 13.10 -21.95 -17.05
C THR A 196 13.27 -20.61 -17.77
N VAL A 197 14.16 -19.77 -17.25
CA VAL A 197 14.50 -18.48 -17.88
C VAL A 197 15.67 -18.71 -18.82
N GLU A 198 15.42 -18.64 -20.13
CA GLU A 198 16.43 -18.84 -21.20
C GLU A 198 16.85 -17.55 -21.88
N ILE A 199 16.36 -16.41 -21.40
CA ILE A 199 16.54 -15.10 -21.99
C ILE A 199 17.14 -14.15 -20.97
N SER A 200 17.80 -13.14 -21.49
CA SER A 200 18.33 -12.05 -20.69
C SER A 200 17.80 -10.73 -21.22
N GLY A 201 17.10 -10.01 -20.38
CA GLY A 201 16.82 -8.60 -20.61
C GLY A 201 18.12 -7.80 -20.78
N ASN A 202 18.01 -6.64 -21.37
CA ASN A 202 19.16 -5.78 -21.65
C ASN A 202 19.51 -4.85 -20.48
N GLY A 203 18.63 -4.73 -19.47
CA GLY A 203 18.78 -3.83 -18.32
C GLY A 203 18.50 -2.35 -18.65
N GLU A 204 17.96 -2.06 -19.82
CA GLU A 204 17.48 -0.73 -20.21
C GLU A 204 15.97 -0.71 -20.07
N TYR A 205 15.49 -0.31 -18.88
CA TYR A 205 14.07 -0.40 -18.53
C TYR A 205 13.25 0.71 -19.17
N ALA A 206 12.01 0.36 -19.59
CA ALA A 206 10.97 1.30 -20.00
C ALA A 206 9.92 1.45 -18.91
N TRP A 207 9.28 2.62 -18.84
CA TRP A 207 8.14 2.81 -17.94
C TRP A 207 6.98 1.87 -18.31
N PRO A 208 6.33 1.24 -17.32
CA PRO A 208 5.25 0.28 -17.58
C PRO A 208 3.92 0.94 -17.94
N VAL A 209 3.84 2.27 -17.92
CA VAL A 209 2.65 3.07 -18.20
C VAL A 209 2.98 4.21 -19.17
N ASP A 210 1.99 4.67 -19.93
CA ASP A 210 2.20 5.73 -20.93
C ASP A 210 2.38 7.11 -20.29
N ASP A 211 1.63 7.41 -19.22
CA ASP A 211 1.70 8.68 -18.49
C ASP A 211 2.37 8.48 -17.12
N LEU A 212 3.56 9.06 -16.95
CA LEU A 212 4.29 8.96 -15.70
C LEU A 212 3.76 9.96 -14.67
N ILE A 213 2.82 9.54 -13.85
CA ILE A 213 2.32 10.29 -12.70
C ILE A 213 2.50 9.40 -11.47
N VAL A 214 3.45 9.76 -10.61
CA VAL A 214 3.64 9.07 -9.32
C VAL A 214 2.57 9.55 -8.35
N ARG A 215 1.86 8.62 -7.76
CA ARG A 215 0.89 8.85 -6.68
C ARG A 215 1.34 8.16 -5.39
N GLY A 216 0.65 8.50 -4.30
CA GLY A 216 0.96 7.89 -3.01
C GLY A 216 2.36 8.20 -2.51
N ASP A 217 2.91 7.26 -1.79
CA ASP A 217 4.30 7.32 -1.34
C ASP A 217 5.27 7.02 -2.49
N GLY A 218 6.37 7.75 -2.55
CA GLY A 218 7.49 7.40 -3.40
C GLY A 218 8.27 6.21 -2.84
N TYR A 219 9.43 5.91 -3.45
CA TYR A 219 10.29 4.83 -2.99
C TYR A 219 10.92 5.13 -1.62
N TRP A 220 10.77 4.19 -0.67
CA TRP A 220 11.43 4.17 0.64
C TRP A 220 11.33 2.77 1.27
N SER A 221 11.88 2.57 2.48
CA SER A 221 12.07 1.24 3.09
C SER A 221 10.79 0.40 3.25
N ALA A 222 9.63 1.01 3.52
CA ALA A 222 8.35 0.31 3.64
C ALA A 222 7.52 0.36 2.36
N HIS A 223 7.94 1.15 1.38
CA HIS A 223 7.32 1.24 0.06
C HIS A 223 8.41 1.08 -1.03
N PRO A 224 8.87 -0.16 -1.29
CA PRO A 224 10.03 -0.43 -2.14
C PRO A 224 9.68 -0.42 -3.63
N GLY A 225 8.90 0.56 -4.07
CA GLY A 225 8.41 0.74 -5.43
C GLY A 225 7.84 2.12 -5.65
N LEU A 226 7.08 2.27 -6.72
CA LEU A 226 6.33 3.47 -7.05
C LEU A 226 4.89 3.11 -7.40
N ASP A 227 3.95 3.91 -6.93
CA ASP A 227 2.56 3.83 -7.36
C ASP A 227 2.36 4.76 -8.55
N LEU A 228 2.16 4.18 -9.72
CA LEU A 228 1.96 4.89 -10.97
C LEU A 228 0.47 5.02 -11.26
N ALA A 229 -0.03 6.25 -11.34
CA ALA A 229 -1.43 6.51 -11.63
C ALA A 229 -1.83 5.94 -12.99
N VAL A 230 -2.96 5.25 -13.03
CA VAL A 230 -3.49 4.66 -14.27
C VAL A 230 -5.01 4.85 -14.36
N GLU A 231 -5.55 4.81 -15.57
CA GLU A 231 -6.98 4.57 -15.74
C GLU A 231 -7.27 3.07 -15.60
N ILE A 232 -8.40 2.72 -14.97
CA ILE A 232 -8.82 1.30 -14.88
C ILE A 232 -8.99 0.75 -16.30
N GLY A 233 -8.25 -0.32 -16.60
CA GLY A 233 -8.29 -0.98 -17.89
C GLY A 233 -7.28 -0.46 -18.93
N SER A 234 -6.47 0.56 -18.61
CA SER A 234 -5.34 0.98 -19.46
C SER A 234 -4.25 -0.10 -19.50
N ASP A 235 -3.47 -0.15 -20.57
CA ASP A 235 -2.40 -1.11 -20.73
C ASP A 235 -1.29 -0.90 -19.68
N VAL A 236 -0.81 -2.01 -19.11
CA VAL A 236 0.41 -2.11 -18.32
C VAL A 236 1.40 -2.96 -19.10
N ARG A 237 2.62 -2.45 -19.30
CA ARG A 237 3.61 -3.02 -20.20
C ARG A 237 4.80 -3.59 -19.46
N ALA A 238 5.46 -4.58 -20.07
CA ALA A 238 6.71 -5.12 -19.58
C ALA A 238 7.83 -4.05 -19.67
N ALA A 239 8.54 -3.86 -18.57
CA ALA A 239 9.61 -2.85 -18.48
C ALA A 239 10.89 -3.28 -19.21
N ASP A 240 11.13 -4.58 -19.38
CA ASP A 240 12.22 -5.18 -20.15
C ASP A 240 11.80 -6.58 -20.61
N ASP A 241 12.54 -7.20 -21.49
CA ASP A 241 12.36 -8.59 -21.89
C ASP A 241 12.44 -9.49 -20.65
N GLY A 242 11.55 -10.47 -20.54
CA GLY A 242 11.55 -11.31 -19.36
C GLY A 242 10.62 -12.51 -19.43
N MET A 243 10.71 -13.36 -18.41
CA MET A 243 9.88 -14.53 -18.20
C MET A 243 8.92 -14.28 -17.04
N VAL A 244 7.65 -14.60 -17.22
CA VAL A 244 6.63 -14.49 -16.17
C VAL A 244 6.86 -15.58 -15.12
N VAL A 245 7.22 -15.18 -13.90
CA VAL A 245 7.48 -16.06 -12.75
C VAL A 245 6.41 -16.00 -11.66
N PHE A 246 5.49 -15.04 -11.77
CA PHE A 246 4.26 -14.94 -10.97
C PHE A 246 3.18 -14.28 -11.80
N SER A 247 1.93 -14.79 -11.79
CA SER A 247 0.82 -14.20 -12.54
C SER A 247 -0.53 -14.52 -11.91
N GLY A 248 -1.14 -13.55 -11.23
CA GLY A 248 -2.46 -13.65 -10.59
C GLY A 248 -2.51 -13.01 -9.23
N TRP A 249 -3.40 -13.49 -8.35
CA TRP A 249 -3.61 -12.92 -7.04
C TRP A 249 -2.45 -13.19 -6.07
N SER A 250 -1.98 -12.13 -5.40
CA SER A 250 -1.00 -12.18 -4.31
C SER A 250 -1.67 -12.03 -2.94
N ASN A 251 -1.30 -12.88 -1.98
CA ASN A 251 -1.76 -12.79 -0.58
C ASN A 251 -0.95 -11.77 0.25
N LEU A 252 0.03 -11.09 -0.36
CA LEU A 252 0.92 -10.15 0.31
C LEU A 252 0.50 -8.68 0.14
N GLY A 253 -0.76 -8.42 -0.22
CA GLY A 253 -1.29 -7.07 -0.35
C GLY A 253 -1.22 -6.48 -1.77
N TYR A 254 -0.42 -7.03 -2.66
CA TYR A 254 -0.25 -6.51 -4.03
C TYR A 254 -1.48 -6.65 -4.93
N GLY A 255 -2.51 -7.40 -4.53
CA GLY A 255 -3.67 -7.71 -5.38
C GLY A 255 -3.32 -8.63 -6.56
N ASN A 256 -3.91 -8.39 -7.74
CA ASN A 256 -3.47 -9.06 -8.96
C ASN A 256 -2.08 -8.55 -9.35
N THR A 257 -1.16 -9.48 -9.53
CA THR A 257 0.26 -9.21 -9.61
C THR A 257 0.91 -9.99 -10.74
N ILE A 258 1.87 -9.38 -11.41
CA ILE A 258 2.82 -10.05 -12.29
C ILE A 258 4.22 -9.81 -11.74
N MET A 259 5.09 -10.83 -11.79
CA MET A 259 6.53 -10.68 -11.61
C MET A 259 7.24 -11.24 -12.83
N LEU A 260 8.19 -10.48 -13.35
CA LEU A 260 9.08 -10.90 -14.43
C LEU A 260 10.49 -11.15 -13.88
N ASP A 261 11.11 -12.25 -14.31
CA ASP A 261 12.54 -12.51 -14.17
C ASP A 261 13.21 -12.16 -15.51
N HIS A 262 14.11 -11.18 -15.50
CA HIS A 262 14.79 -10.71 -16.70
C HIS A 262 16.02 -11.53 -17.07
N GLY A 263 16.36 -12.59 -16.31
CA GLY A 263 17.46 -13.52 -16.62
C GLY A 263 18.85 -12.94 -16.39
N ASN A 264 18.98 -11.66 -16.09
CA ASN A 264 20.22 -10.94 -15.80
C ASN A 264 20.45 -10.70 -14.30
N GLY A 265 19.58 -11.24 -13.44
CA GLY A 265 19.56 -11.04 -11.99
C GLY A 265 18.63 -9.92 -11.53
N ASP A 266 17.96 -9.25 -12.47
CA ASP A 266 16.98 -8.21 -12.18
C ASP A 266 15.55 -8.76 -12.33
N PHE A 267 14.63 -8.16 -11.56
CA PHE A 267 13.21 -8.52 -11.54
C PHE A 267 12.37 -7.25 -11.56
N THR A 268 11.18 -7.33 -12.19
CA THR A 268 10.14 -6.30 -12.03
C THR A 268 8.86 -6.90 -11.50
N LEU A 269 8.17 -6.15 -10.64
CA LEU A 269 6.87 -6.52 -10.10
C LEU A 269 5.85 -5.43 -10.45
N TYR A 270 4.64 -5.88 -10.81
CA TYR A 270 3.49 -5.04 -11.18
C TYR A 270 2.31 -5.49 -10.32
N GLY A 271 1.90 -4.66 -9.37
CA GLY A 271 0.77 -4.91 -8.46
C GLY A 271 -0.43 -4.01 -8.74
N GLY A 272 -1.54 -4.22 -8.05
CA GLY A 272 -2.73 -3.38 -8.17
C GLY A 272 -3.58 -3.62 -9.42
N LEU A 273 -3.24 -4.60 -10.25
CA LEU A 273 -3.78 -4.83 -11.60
C LEU A 273 -5.27 -5.19 -11.57
N SER A 274 -6.05 -4.72 -12.55
CA SER A 274 -7.44 -5.18 -12.73
C SER A 274 -7.50 -6.57 -13.36
N SER A 275 -6.61 -6.85 -14.33
CA SER A 275 -6.48 -8.18 -14.93
C SER A 275 -5.03 -8.46 -15.34
N VAL A 276 -4.67 -9.74 -15.34
CA VAL A 276 -3.40 -10.23 -15.89
C VAL A 276 -3.66 -10.83 -17.28
N MET A 277 -2.78 -10.56 -18.25
CA MET A 277 -2.95 -10.97 -19.65
C MET A 277 -1.94 -12.05 -20.05
N VAL A 278 -0.98 -12.35 -19.18
CA VAL A 278 0.08 -13.33 -19.39
C VAL A 278 0.00 -14.44 -18.36
N THR A 279 0.58 -15.59 -18.66
CA THR A 279 0.59 -16.76 -17.77
C THR A 279 2.00 -17.14 -17.36
N CYS A 280 2.11 -17.88 -16.27
CA CYS A 280 3.40 -18.43 -15.81
C CYS A 280 4.18 -19.10 -16.93
N GLY A 281 5.46 -18.80 -17.05
CA GLY A 281 6.35 -19.34 -18.10
C GLY A 281 6.19 -18.68 -19.47
N SER A 282 5.32 -17.67 -19.61
CA SER A 282 5.29 -16.88 -20.85
C SER A 282 6.52 -15.99 -20.94
N PHE A 283 7.11 -15.93 -22.14
CA PHE A 283 8.05 -14.90 -22.48
C PHE A 283 7.31 -13.62 -22.90
N VAL A 284 7.87 -12.47 -22.53
CA VAL A 284 7.39 -11.14 -22.93
C VAL A 284 8.57 -10.31 -23.43
N GLU A 285 8.34 -9.48 -24.45
CA GLU A 285 9.29 -8.48 -24.92
C GLU A 285 9.02 -7.13 -24.22
N GLN A 286 10.03 -6.30 -24.09
CA GLN A 286 9.87 -4.93 -23.58
C GLN A 286 8.76 -4.18 -24.33
N GLY A 287 7.83 -3.58 -23.60
CA GLY A 287 6.68 -2.86 -24.16
C GLY A 287 5.47 -3.71 -24.49
N ASP A 288 5.55 -5.04 -24.37
CA ASP A 288 4.36 -5.89 -24.49
C ASP A 288 3.32 -5.56 -23.41
N ALA A 289 2.04 -5.50 -23.80
CA ALA A 289 0.95 -5.37 -22.85
C ALA A 289 0.79 -6.69 -22.08
N ILE A 290 1.07 -6.63 -20.77
CA ILE A 290 1.05 -7.80 -19.87
C ILE A 290 -0.15 -7.83 -18.93
N ALA A 291 -0.75 -6.65 -18.69
CA ALA A 291 -1.88 -6.50 -17.76
C ALA A 291 -2.69 -5.26 -18.09
N THR A 292 -3.73 -5.04 -17.30
CA THR A 292 -4.47 -3.77 -17.29
C THR A 292 -4.44 -3.13 -15.91
N GLY A 293 -4.32 -1.80 -15.87
CA GLY A 293 -4.33 -0.99 -14.67
C GLY A 293 -5.60 -1.18 -13.84
N GLY A 294 -5.49 -1.11 -12.52
CA GLY A 294 -6.60 -1.45 -11.65
C GLY A 294 -6.57 -0.84 -10.27
N MET A 295 -7.31 -1.47 -9.36
CA MET A 295 -7.45 -1.09 -7.94
C MET A 295 -7.50 -2.35 -7.06
N THR A 296 -6.83 -3.43 -7.42
CA THR A 296 -6.85 -4.65 -6.60
C THR A 296 -5.79 -4.59 -5.51
N GLY A 297 -5.96 -5.36 -4.44
CA GLY A 297 -5.14 -5.21 -3.24
C GLY A 297 -5.78 -4.20 -2.28
N HIS A 298 -5.15 -3.09 -2.01
CA HIS A 298 -5.62 -2.10 -1.03
C HIS A 298 -5.77 -0.66 -1.53
N PRO A 299 -5.71 -0.34 -2.80
CA PRO A 299 -5.65 1.04 -3.24
C PRO A 299 -6.95 1.80 -2.99
N ALA A 300 -6.81 3.05 -2.54
CA ALA A 300 -7.90 4.01 -2.50
C ALA A 300 -8.21 4.57 -3.89
N GLU A 301 -7.24 4.54 -4.79
CA GLU A 301 -7.30 5.07 -6.16
C GLU A 301 -6.66 4.08 -7.15
N PRO A 302 -6.97 4.17 -8.46
CA PRO A 302 -6.33 3.31 -9.47
C PRO A 302 -4.84 3.63 -9.64
N PHE A 303 -4.00 2.61 -9.46
CA PHE A 303 -2.58 2.69 -9.74
C PHE A 303 -1.98 1.33 -10.14
N VAL A 304 -0.75 1.35 -10.60
CA VAL A 304 0.12 0.20 -10.71
C VAL A 304 1.26 0.38 -9.71
N HIS A 305 1.36 -0.50 -8.74
CA HIS A 305 2.54 -0.61 -7.89
C HIS A 305 3.65 -1.25 -8.71
N PHE A 306 4.73 -0.52 -8.93
CA PHE A 306 5.85 -0.95 -9.77
C PHE A 306 7.13 -1.02 -8.96
N GLU A 307 7.74 -2.21 -8.92
CA GLU A 307 9.04 -2.43 -8.28
C GLU A 307 10.08 -2.85 -9.31
N LEU A 308 11.30 -2.35 -9.12
CA LEU A 308 12.50 -2.83 -9.79
C LEU A 308 13.47 -3.39 -8.75
N ARG A 309 14.03 -4.55 -9.00
CA ARG A 309 14.89 -5.23 -8.06
C ARG A 309 16.13 -5.78 -8.75
N ARG A 310 17.29 -5.73 -8.06
CA ARG A 310 18.55 -6.32 -8.50
C ARG A 310 19.09 -7.27 -7.44
N GLY A 311 19.15 -8.55 -7.76
CA GLY A 311 19.38 -9.57 -6.75
C GLY A 311 18.30 -9.53 -5.67
N GLU A 312 18.67 -9.30 -4.41
CA GLU A 312 17.73 -9.14 -3.29
C GLU A 312 17.41 -7.68 -2.97
N ASP A 313 18.05 -6.71 -3.64
CA ASP A 313 17.91 -5.29 -3.38
C ASP A 313 16.73 -4.70 -4.17
N PHE A 314 15.91 -3.90 -3.50
CA PHE A 314 14.95 -3.02 -4.15
C PHE A 314 15.65 -1.76 -4.64
N LEU A 315 15.34 -1.34 -5.85
CA LEU A 315 15.90 -0.15 -6.47
C LEU A 315 14.82 0.93 -6.62
N ASP A 316 15.21 2.18 -6.47
CA ASP A 316 14.31 3.30 -6.77
C ASP A 316 14.12 3.42 -8.29
N PRO A 317 12.91 3.13 -8.83
CA PRO A 317 12.68 3.19 -10.27
C PRO A 317 12.92 4.58 -10.87
N MET A 318 12.78 5.66 -10.09
CA MET A 318 13.06 7.03 -10.55
C MET A 318 14.53 7.27 -10.88
N THR A 319 15.43 6.44 -10.35
CA THR A 319 16.88 6.55 -10.60
C THR A 319 17.37 5.62 -11.71
N GLU A 320 16.62 4.54 -11.95
CA GLU A 320 17.03 3.47 -12.88
C GLU A 320 16.36 3.58 -14.27
N LEU A 321 15.17 4.19 -14.35
CA LEU A 321 14.42 4.34 -15.60
C LEU A 321 14.68 5.69 -16.26
N PRO A 322 14.44 5.80 -17.59
CA PRO A 322 14.67 7.05 -18.33
C PRO A 322 13.75 8.18 -17.84
N ASN A 323 14.33 9.42 -17.83
CA ASN A 323 13.59 10.64 -17.51
C ASN A 323 12.64 11.06 -18.65
#